data_cfab6be4c5d45a97cde29d5979eb36a7
#
_entry.id   cfab6be4c5d45a97cde29d5979eb36a7
#
_cell.length_a   1.000
_cell.length_b   1.000
_cell.length_c   1.000
_cell.angle_alpha   90.00
_cell.angle_beta   90.00
_cell.angle_gamma   90.00
#
_symmetry.space_group_name_H-M   'P 1'
#
loop_
_entity.id
_entity.type
_entity.pdbx_description
1 polymer ?
#
loop_
_entity_poly.entity_id
_entity_poly.type
_entity_poly.pdbx_seq_one_letter_code
_entity_poly.pdbx_strand_id
1 'polypeptide(L)'
;MKKTAVLVSMVWILLWGSSWKISSAQSRGSGPHAVDIDPPTASSVRSQKVDPPAQGERIVLIGNGLAERDTWFSRIEPELHLRFPDHELVYRNMARPGDTPGFRPHASRGSQWAFPGAENFHPDLQHHEGIGFFPTPDQWLHFLKADTVLAFFGYNESFDGEGGLAKYEAELTAFVKHTLSKAYNGTQAPRLVLVSPIAFEDLSATRKLPDGVKENANLALYTKAMRRVAKQYGLTFINLFHRSRALYDKLDEPFTINGFAPTEAAYQKIARWLAAGLYGKIKWQSKADPDLMQQAVKQKDWMWNNDYNLVNGVHTHGRRYNPFGPQNYPDEIRKTREMAKLRDELIHDIAQGEKTTWSVDDSQTHTLSAVPTNFNINDSRGKMGSTEYQDGEEAIKDLKMAEGFQVELFASEKEFPDMRNPVQMSFDNKGRLWVAVMPAYPHWRPGDSMPNDKLIILEDTDKDGRADKQTTFADGLHLPIGFEIAPEGVYVSQEPNLVRLVDEDQDDRADRHEILL
;
A
#
# COMPACT_ATOMS: atom_id res chain seq x y z
N MET A 1 18.97 -5.30 55.37
CA MET A 1 17.79 -5.14 54.52
C MET A 1 17.51 -3.66 54.36
N LYS A 2 17.99 -3.06 53.28
CA LYS A 2 17.69 -1.67 52.92
C LYS A 2 16.93 -1.68 51.58
N LYS A 3 15.70 -1.17 51.62
CA LYS A 3 14.83 -1.00 50.46
C LYS A 3 15.30 0.29 49.77
N THR A 4 15.74 0.20 48.51
CA THR A 4 16.02 1.36 47.66
C THR A 4 14.74 1.65 46.86
N ALA A 5 14.12 2.80 47.11
CA ALA A 5 13.03 3.33 46.34
C ALA A 5 13.58 4.06 45.14
N VAL A 6 13.14 3.68 43.92
CA VAL A 6 13.43 4.40 42.69
C VAL A 6 12.37 5.49 42.53
N LEU A 7 12.84 6.75 42.59
CA LEU A 7 12.01 7.93 42.35
C LEU A 7 12.01 8.21 40.86
N VAL A 8 10.86 8.06 40.20
CA VAL A 8 10.67 8.52 38.81
C VAL A 8 10.25 9.97 38.87
N SER A 9 11.16 10.86 38.46
CA SER A 9 10.89 12.30 38.35
C SER A 9 10.13 12.56 37.05
N MET A 10 8.83 12.84 37.16
CA MET A 10 8.06 13.46 36.07
C MET A 10 8.47 14.94 35.95
N VAL A 11 9.15 15.29 34.87
CA VAL A 11 9.40 16.70 34.50
C VAL A 11 8.17 17.23 33.80
N TRP A 12 7.43 18.11 34.47
CA TRP A 12 6.37 18.92 33.86
C TRP A 12 7.01 20.10 33.13
N ILE A 13 6.99 20.06 31.80
CA ILE A 13 7.33 21.25 30.99
C ILE A 13 6.06 22.09 30.90
N LEU A 14 6.05 23.21 31.63
CA LEU A 14 5.06 24.29 31.46
C LEU A 14 5.32 24.97 30.11
N LEU A 15 4.56 24.59 29.09
CA LEU A 15 4.48 25.35 27.86
C LEU A 15 3.65 26.60 28.08
N TRP A 16 4.29 27.74 28.05
CA TRP A 16 3.66 29.05 27.93
C TRP A 16 2.84 29.07 26.63
N GLY A 17 1.53 29.27 26.79
CA GLY A 17 0.62 29.41 25.67
C GLY A 17 0.83 30.73 24.93
N SER A 18 1.65 30.71 23.90
CA SER A 18 1.47 31.64 22.79
C SER A 18 0.44 31.03 21.87
N SER A 19 -0.77 31.60 21.92
CA SER A 19 -1.84 31.30 20.96
C SER A 19 -1.39 31.71 19.57
N TRP A 20 -0.78 30.76 18.87
CA TRP A 20 -0.64 30.85 17.43
C TRP A 20 -2.06 30.69 16.86
N LYS A 21 -2.69 31.84 16.55
CA LYS A 21 -3.82 31.85 15.64
C LYS A 21 -3.30 31.33 14.32
N ILE A 22 -3.48 30.03 14.08
CA ILE A 22 -3.37 29.48 12.73
C ILE A 22 -4.46 30.18 11.95
N SER A 23 -4.04 31.12 11.10
CA SER A 23 -4.92 31.75 10.12
C SER A 23 -5.48 30.64 9.24
N SER A 24 -6.75 30.32 9.42
CA SER A 24 -7.51 29.32 8.65
C SER A 24 -7.89 29.80 7.25
N ALA A 25 -7.04 30.61 6.65
CA ALA A 25 -7.19 31.10 5.28
C ALA A 25 -5.91 30.82 4.47
N GLN A 26 -5.41 29.57 4.50
CA GLN A 26 -4.74 29.08 3.30
C GLN A 26 -5.86 28.66 2.36
N SER A 27 -6.07 29.50 1.32
CA SER A 27 -6.82 29.13 0.12
C SER A 27 -6.52 27.65 -0.19
N ARG A 28 -7.54 26.84 -0.35
CA ARG A 28 -7.43 25.52 -0.98
C ARG A 28 -6.84 25.78 -2.35
N GLY A 29 -5.52 25.87 -2.43
CA GLY A 29 -4.81 25.85 -3.69
C GLY A 29 -5.18 24.53 -4.33
N SER A 30 -5.86 24.58 -5.47
CA SER A 30 -6.00 23.43 -6.34
C SER A 30 -4.59 22.87 -6.51
N GLY A 31 -4.37 21.64 -6.07
CA GLY A 31 -3.09 20.96 -6.31
C GLY A 31 -2.83 20.91 -7.80
N PRO A 32 -1.58 20.80 -8.25
CA PRO A 32 -1.22 20.83 -9.66
C PRO A 32 -1.68 19.59 -10.44
N HIS A 33 -2.55 18.77 -9.86
CA HIS A 33 -2.93 17.48 -10.39
C HIS A 33 -4.31 17.51 -11.07
N ALA A 34 -4.41 16.97 -12.28
CA ALA A 34 -5.63 16.85 -13.08
C ALA A 34 -6.76 16.02 -12.41
N VAL A 35 -6.58 15.61 -11.14
CA VAL A 35 -7.48 14.77 -10.36
C VAL A 35 -8.47 15.57 -9.51
N ASP A 36 -8.31 16.90 -9.40
CA ASP A 36 -9.07 17.76 -8.46
C ASP A 36 -10.50 18.12 -8.93
N ILE A 37 -11.04 17.37 -9.88
CA ILE A 37 -12.36 17.64 -10.46
C ILE A 37 -13.39 16.70 -9.83
N ASP A 38 -14.43 17.27 -9.24
CA ASP A 38 -15.54 16.51 -8.70
C ASP A 38 -16.41 15.91 -9.82
N PRO A 39 -16.89 14.67 -9.66
CA PRO A 39 -17.73 14.02 -10.64
C PRO A 39 -19.11 14.71 -10.75
N PRO A 40 -19.66 14.84 -11.97
CA PRO A 40 -21.04 15.32 -12.14
C PRO A 40 -22.04 14.30 -11.60
N THR A 41 -23.28 14.79 -11.37
CA THR A 41 -24.39 13.90 -11.06
C THR A 41 -24.73 13.02 -12.27
N ALA A 42 -25.03 11.75 -12.01
CA ALA A 42 -25.38 10.82 -13.07
C ALA A 42 -26.72 11.19 -13.72
N SER A 43 -26.75 11.25 -15.04
CA SER A 43 -27.97 11.49 -15.83
C SER A 43 -28.76 10.21 -16.10
N SER A 44 -28.12 9.04 -15.96
CA SER A 44 -28.72 7.73 -16.17
C SER A 44 -28.03 6.68 -15.29
N VAL A 45 -28.70 5.55 -15.09
CA VAL A 45 -28.16 4.40 -14.35
C VAL A 45 -27.68 3.34 -15.34
N ARG A 46 -26.41 2.95 -15.22
CA ARG A 46 -25.85 1.84 -16.00
C ARG A 46 -26.53 0.51 -15.59
N SER A 47 -26.65 -0.42 -16.53
CA SER A 47 -27.12 -1.77 -16.22
C SER A 47 -26.28 -2.40 -15.11
N GLN A 48 -26.98 -2.91 -14.08
CA GLN A 48 -26.33 -3.64 -12.98
C GLN A 48 -26.30 -5.16 -13.23
N LYS A 49 -26.71 -5.61 -14.41
CA LYS A 49 -26.74 -7.03 -14.79
C LYS A 49 -25.33 -7.55 -15.10
N VAL A 50 -25.22 -8.87 -15.09
CA VAL A 50 -24.02 -9.58 -15.53
C VAL A 50 -24.03 -9.61 -17.07
N ASP A 51 -23.31 -8.67 -17.66
CA ASP A 51 -23.10 -8.57 -19.11
C ASP A 51 -21.58 -8.62 -19.38
N PRO A 52 -21.11 -9.06 -20.56
CA PRO A 52 -19.71 -8.93 -20.95
C PRO A 52 -19.21 -7.48 -20.79
N PRO A 53 -17.91 -7.27 -20.54
CA PRO A 53 -17.38 -5.92 -20.41
C PRO A 53 -17.54 -5.15 -21.73
N ALA A 54 -17.65 -3.83 -21.63
CA ALA A 54 -17.57 -2.96 -22.80
C ALA A 54 -16.12 -2.83 -23.28
N GLN A 55 -15.93 -2.42 -24.53
CA GLN A 55 -14.62 -2.03 -25.04
C GLN A 55 -14.05 -0.87 -24.21
N GLY A 56 -12.83 -0.99 -23.74
CA GLY A 56 -12.16 0.00 -22.91
C GLY A 56 -12.78 0.19 -21.53
N GLU A 57 -13.57 -0.80 -21.02
CA GLU A 57 -14.21 -0.68 -19.70
C GLU A 57 -13.17 -0.46 -18.59
N ARG A 58 -13.45 0.55 -17.77
CA ARG A 58 -12.57 0.93 -16.65
C ARG A 58 -13.11 0.36 -15.34
N ILE A 59 -12.36 -0.59 -14.79
CA ILE A 59 -12.71 -1.35 -13.59
C ILE A 59 -11.86 -0.85 -12.44
N VAL A 60 -12.50 -0.38 -11.36
CA VAL A 60 -11.79 0.12 -10.19
C VAL A 60 -12.21 -0.68 -8.95
N LEU A 61 -11.21 -1.17 -8.22
CA LEU A 61 -11.40 -1.80 -6.91
C LEU A 61 -11.29 -0.75 -5.81
N ILE A 62 -12.16 -0.88 -4.83
CA ILE A 62 -12.12 -0.10 -3.58
C ILE A 62 -12.42 -1.03 -2.40
N GLY A 63 -12.02 -0.64 -1.20
CA GLY A 63 -12.32 -1.39 0.01
C GLY A 63 -11.08 -1.72 0.83
N ASN A 64 -11.14 -2.82 1.56
CA ASN A 64 -10.17 -3.19 2.57
C ASN A 64 -9.02 -4.08 2.06
N GLY A 65 -8.24 -4.64 2.99
CA GLY A 65 -7.04 -5.43 2.74
C GLY A 65 -7.25 -6.65 1.83
N LEU A 66 -8.47 -7.21 1.72
CA LEU A 66 -8.72 -8.30 0.79
C LEU A 66 -8.55 -7.86 -0.67
N ALA A 67 -8.94 -6.64 -1.02
CA ALA A 67 -8.71 -6.09 -2.35
C ALA A 67 -7.31 -5.50 -2.50
N GLU A 68 -6.82 -4.78 -1.48
CA GLU A 68 -5.52 -4.12 -1.51
C GLU A 68 -4.38 -5.11 -1.75
N ARG A 69 -4.38 -6.24 -1.05
CA ARG A 69 -3.28 -7.21 -1.10
C ARG A 69 -3.05 -7.81 -2.50
N ASP A 70 -4.08 -7.83 -3.37
CA ASP A 70 -3.88 -8.26 -4.77
C ASP A 70 -2.92 -7.35 -5.56
N THR A 71 -2.73 -6.10 -5.15
CA THR A 71 -1.72 -5.20 -5.76
C THR A 71 -0.31 -5.81 -5.75
N TRP A 72 0.00 -6.64 -4.76
CA TRP A 72 1.30 -7.28 -4.60
C TRP A 72 1.42 -8.62 -5.34
N PHE A 73 0.27 -9.26 -5.59
CA PHE A 73 0.22 -10.55 -6.30
C PHE A 73 -0.22 -10.42 -7.75
N SER A 74 -1.00 -9.41 -8.07
CA SER A 74 -1.49 -9.10 -9.44
C SER A 74 -2.13 -10.32 -10.11
N ARG A 75 -3.12 -10.93 -9.43
CA ARG A 75 -3.81 -12.13 -9.93
C ARG A 75 -5.21 -11.87 -10.49
N ILE A 76 -5.88 -10.79 -10.05
CA ILE A 76 -7.26 -10.50 -10.48
C ILE A 76 -7.29 -9.97 -11.91
N GLU A 77 -6.48 -8.99 -12.22
CA GLU A 77 -6.45 -8.34 -13.54
C GLU A 77 -6.08 -9.28 -14.68
N PRO A 78 -5.03 -10.13 -14.58
CA PRO A 78 -4.69 -11.12 -15.60
C PRO A 78 -5.86 -12.02 -16.00
N GLU A 79 -6.66 -12.45 -15.01
CA GLU A 79 -7.82 -13.31 -15.24
C GLU A 79 -8.87 -12.63 -16.13
N LEU A 80 -8.99 -11.30 -16.07
CA LEU A 80 -9.90 -10.52 -16.91
C LEU A 80 -9.38 -10.41 -18.35
N HIS A 81 -8.11 -10.04 -18.53
CA HIS A 81 -7.49 -9.91 -19.85
C HIS A 81 -7.43 -11.24 -20.60
N LEU A 82 -7.13 -12.34 -19.90
CA LEU A 82 -7.14 -13.68 -20.51
C LEU A 82 -8.53 -14.12 -21.00
N ARG A 83 -9.61 -13.60 -20.38
CA ARG A 83 -11.00 -13.88 -20.82
C ARG A 83 -11.49 -12.95 -21.91
N PHE A 84 -11.02 -11.72 -21.91
CA PHE A 84 -11.48 -10.64 -22.79
C PHE A 84 -10.30 -9.94 -23.47
N PRO A 85 -9.49 -10.68 -24.27
CA PRO A 85 -8.26 -10.14 -24.84
C PRO A 85 -8.48 -8.93 -25.75
N ASP A 86 -9.63 -8.86 -26.42
CA ASP A 86 -9.94 -7.82 -27.42
C ASP A 86 -10.63 -6.59 -26.81
N HIS A 87 -10.83 -6.54 -25.48
CA HIS A 87 -11.66 -5.50 -24.85
C HIS A 87 -10.86 -4.31 -24.31
N GLU A 88 -9.53 -4.36 -24.31
CA GLU A 88 -8.65 -3.27 -23.83
C GLU A 88 -9.09 -2.74 -22.46
N LEU A 89 -9.36 -3.64 -21.53
CA LEU A 89 -9.81 -3.28 -20.19
C LEU A 89 -8.74 -2.46 -19.45
N VAL A 90 -9.18 -1.51 -18.64
CA VAL A 90 -8.30 -0.75 -17.74
C VAL A 90 -8.67 -1.07 -16.31
N TYR A 91 -7.71 -1.54 -15.53
CA TYR A 91 -7.92 -1.96 -14.15
C TYR A 91 -7.07 -1.11 -13.19
N ARG A 92 -7.67 -0.66 -12.08
CA ARG A 92 -6.97 0.08 -11.02
C ARG A 92 -7.46 -0.36 -9.65
N ASN A 93 -6.55 -0.55 -8.73
CA ASN A 93 -6.84 -0.91 -7.35
C ASN A 93 -6.63 0.29 -6.42
N MET A 94 -7.71 0.81 -5.84
CA MET A 94 -7.72 1.93 -4.88
C MET A 94 -7.98 1.46 -3.45
N ALA A 95 -7.97 0.17 -3.19
CA ALA A 95 -8.24 -0.38 -1.86
C ALA A 95 -7.08 -0.10 -0.89
N ARG A 96 -7.41 0.07 0.40
CA ARG A 96 -6.45 0.22 1.50
C ARG A 96 -6.93 -0.58 2.72
N PRO A 97 -6.02 -1.15 3.54
CA PRO A 97 -6.40 -2.09 4.61
C PRO A 97 -7.43 -1.54 5.60
N GLY A 98 -7.37 -0.24 5.93
CA GLY A 98 -8.26 0.42 6.90
C GLY A 98 -9.58 0.94 6.34
N ASP A 99 -9.85 0.80 5.06
CA ASP A 99 -11.03 1.40 4.42
C ASP A 99 -12.33 0.73 4.87
N THR A 100 -13.35 1.56 5.14
CA THR A 100 -14.77 1.22 5.29
C THR A 100 -15.60 1.92 4.21
N PRO A 101 -16.89 1.67 4.07
CA PRO A 101 -17.72 2.37 3.07
C PRO A 101 -17.62 3.89 3.17
N GLY A 102 -17.61 4.45 4.39
CA GLY A 102 -17.62 5.90 4.62
C GLY A 102 -16.30 6.50 5.08
N PHE A 103 -15.42 5.73 5.71
CA PHE A 103 -14.15 6.22 6.24
C PHE A 103 -12.98 5.63 5.44
N ARG A 104 -12.21 6.50 4.78
CA ARG A 104 -11.06 6.13 3.95
C ARG A 104 -9.87 7.02 4.27
N PRO A 105 -9.11 6.69 5.32
CA PRO A 105 -8.06 7.54 5.84
C PRO A 105 -6.88 7.68 4.88
N HIS A 106 -6.36 8.91 4.80
CA HIS A 106 -5.12 9.22 4.11
C HIS A 106 -4.46 10.43 4.77
N ALA A 107 -3.21 10.31 5.19
CA ALA A 107 -2.50 11.33 5.97
C ALA A 107 -2.44 12.72 5.31
N SER A 108 -2.52 12.78 3.98
CA SER A 108 -2.42 14.01 3.20
C SER A 108 -3.75 14.42 2.54
N ARG A 109 -4.86 13.85 2.96
CA ARG A 109 -6.21 14.24 2.51
C ARG A 109 -6.87 15.15 3.54
N GLY A 110 -7.46 16.25 3.11
CA GLY A 110 -8.15 17.18 4.00
C GLY A 110 -9.38 16.59 4.68
N SER A 111 -10.11 15.70 4.00
CA SER A 111 -11.24 14.97 4.58
C SER A 111 -11.03 13.48 4.44
N GLN A 112 -11.28 12.72 5.50
CA GLN A 112 -11.17 11.26 5.53
C GLN A 112 -12.47 10.56 5.09
N TRP A 113 -13.53 11.33 4.84
CA TRP A 113 -14.85 10.82 4.53
C TRP A 113 -15.01 10.56 3.04
N ALA A 114 -15.58 9.39 2.71
CA ALA A 114 -15.75 8.97 1.33
C ALA A 114 -16.93 9.66 0.62
N PHE A 115 -17.89 10.16 1.40
CA PHE A 115 -19.05 10.89 0.90
C PHE A 115 -19.60 11.84 1.97
N PRO A 116 -20.36 12.89 1.62
CA PRO A 116 -20.98 13.80 2.59
C PRO A 116 -21.95 13.06 3.53
N GLY A 117 -21.81 13.28 4.83
CA GLY A 117 -22.62 12.62 5.86
C GLY A 117 -22.03 11.32 6.38
N ALA A 118 -20.91 10.82 5.81
CA ALA A 118 -20.23 9.62 6.29
C ALA A 118 -19.72 9.76 7.73
N GLU A 119 -19.35 10.97 8.13
CA GLU A 119 -18.92 11.31 9.49
C GLU A 119 -19.95 10.95 10.56
N ASN A 120 -21.23 10.93 10.23
CA ASN A 120 -22.30 10.61 11.17
C ASN A 120 -22.31 9.13 11.58
N PHE A 121 -21.67 8.24 10.81
CA PHE A 121 -21.51 6.83 11.17
C PHE A 121 -20.33 6.59 12.11
N HIS A 122 -19.41 7.54 12.23
CA HIS A 122 -18.18 7.44 13.02
C HIS A 122 -17.98 8.67 13.91
N PRO A 123 -18.86 8.90 14.88
CA PRO A 123 -18.80 10.11 15.72
C PRO A 123 -17.51 10.21 16.57
N ASP A 124 -16.87 9.07 16.84
CA ASP A 124 -15.60 8.96 17.53
C ASP A 124 -14.40 9.43 16.68
N LEU A 125 -14.56 9.47 15.35
CA LEU A 125 -13.50 9.84 14.39
C LEU A 125 -13.68 11.25 13.79
N GLN A 126 -14.69 12.03 14.21
CA GLN A 126 -15.03 13.32 13.60
C GLN A 126 -13.90 14.36 13.61
N HIS A 127 -12.93 14.24 14.49
CA HIS A 127 -11.81 15.18 14.64
C HIS A 127 -10.54 14.75 13.88
N HIS A 128 -10.58 13.67 13.14
CA HIS A 128 -9.43 13.17 12.38
C HIS A 128 -9.41 13.75 10.97
N GLU A 129 -8.95 15.01 10.85
CA GLU A 129 -8.69 15.64 9.55
C GLU A 129 -7.20 15.54 9.20
N GLY A 130 -6.91 15.22 7.95
CA GLY A 130 -5.55 15.26 7.42
C GLY A 130 -5.18 16.66 6.93
N ILE A 131 -3.88 16.89 6.76
CA ILE A 131 -3.36 18.14 6.21
C ILE A 131 -2.76 17.87 4.84
N GLY A 132 -3.44 18.34 3.79
CA GLY A 132 -2.93 18.20 2.43
C GLY A 132 -4.03 18.28 1.38
N PHE A 133 -3.64 17.99 0.14
CA PHE A 133 -4.49 18.11 -1.04
C PHE A 133 -4.59 16.79 -1.83
N PHE A 134 -4.32 15.65 -1.19
CA PHE A 134 -4.56 14.35 -1.83
C PHE A 134 -6.04 14.24 -2.21
N PRO A 135 -6.37 13.88 -3.45
CA PRO A 135 -7.74 13.92 -3.95
C PRO A 135 -8.70 13.02 -3.16
N THR A 136 -9.97 13.39 -3.16
CA THR A 136 -11.05 12.59 -2.55
C THR A 136 -11.26 11.28 -3.31
N PRO A 137 -11.93 10.26 -2.70
CA PRO A 137 -12.29 9.05 -3.41
C PRO A 137 -13.11 9.30 -4.68
N ASP A 138 -14.05 10.25 -4.64
CA ASP A 138 -14.86 10.64 -5.80
C ASP A 138 -14.02 11.24 -6.93
N GLN A 139 -13.08 12.14 -6.59
CA GLN A 139 -12.19 12.76 -7.55
C GLN A 139 -11.29 11.72 -8.23
N TRP A 140 -10.76 10.76 -7.49
CA TRP A 140 -10.00 9.65 -8.05
C TRP A 140 -10.84 8.78 -8.99
N LEU A 141 -12.03 8.35 -8.57
CA LEU A 141 -12.93 7.57 -9.43
C LEU A 141 -13.29 8.31 -10.71
N HIS A 142 -13.50 9.64 -10.62
CA HIS A 142 -13.77 10.49 -11.78
C HIS A 142 -12.55 10.63 -12.71
N PHE A 143 -11.37 10.86 -12.15
CA PHE A 143 -10.12 10.90 -12.91
C PHE A 143 -9.89 9.59 -13.68
N LEU A 144 -10.12 8.46 -13.04
CA LEU A 144 -10.03 7.13 -13.64
C LEU A 144 -11.17 6.83 -14.60
N LYS A 145 -12.21 7.67 -14.66
CA LYS A 145 -13.43 7.46 -15.47
C LYS A 145 -14.08 6.10 -15.18
N ALA A 146 -14.21 5.73 -13.91
CA ALA A 146 -14.66 4.42 -13.47
C ALA A 146 -16.04 4.06 -14.08
N ASP A 147 -16.09 2.98 -14.85
CA ASP A 147 -17.31 2.39 -15.40
C ASP A 147 -17.88 1.33 -14.46
N THR A 148 -17.02 0.53 -13.86
CA THR A 148 -17.36 -0.52 -12.91
C THR A 148 -16.56 -0.34 -11.64
N VAL A 149 -17.24 -0.35 -10.49
CA VAL A 149 -16.64 -0.26 -9.15
C VAL A 149 -16.90 -1.55 -8.39
N LEU A 150 -15.83 -2.24 -7.98
CA LEU A 150 -15.90 -3.40 -7.10
C LEU A 150 -15.59 -2.95 -5.67
N ALA A 151 -16.56 -3.11 -4.77
CA ALA A 151 -16.47 -2.65 -3.38
C ALA A 151 -16.34 -3.83 -2.41
N PHE A 152 -15.20 -3.92 -1.74
CA PHE A 152 -14.82 -4.97 -0.78
C PHE A 152 -14.92 -4.44 0.64
N PHE A 153 -16.06 -4.67 1.30
CA PHE A 153 -16.32 -4.23 2.68
C PHE A 153 -16.87 -5.38 3.53
N GLY A 154 -17.10 -5.12 4.80
CA GLY A 154 -17.71 -6.05 5.73
C GLY A 154 -16.73 -6.86 6.58
N TYR A 155 -15.42 -6.81 6.30
CA TYR A 155 -14.42 -7.44 7.16
C TYR A 155 -14.08 -6.54 8.36
N ASN A 156 -13.60 -5.31 8.11
CA ASN A 156 -13.23 -4.36 9.17
C ASN A 156 -14.41 -4.08 10.10
N GLU A 157 -15.58 -3.91 9.52
CA GLU A 157 -16.81 -3.59 10.23
C GLU A 157 -17.31 -4.76 11.09
N SER A 158 -16.97 -6.01 10.71
CA SER A 158 -17.40 -7.21 11.44
C SER A 158 -16.83 -7.34 12.84
N PHE A 159 -15.76 -6.59 13.17
CA PHE A 159 -15.19 -6.55 14.52
C PHE A 159 -16.15 -5.92 15.54
N ASP A 160 -17.09 -5.07 15.10
CA ASP A 160 -18.15 -4.49 15.96
C ASP A 160 -19.22 -5.54 16.35
N GLY A 161 -19.14 -6.78 15.83
CA GLY A 161 -20.06 -7.87 16.14
C GLY A 161 -21.50 -7.57 15.74
N GLU A 162 -22.47 -8.19 16.40
CA GLU A 162 -23.90 -7.99 16.12
C GLU A 162 -24.34 -6.55 16.41
N GLY A 163 -23.74 -5.90 17.40
CA GLY A 163 -24.06 -4.51 17.77
C GLY A 163 -23.78 -3.48 16.68
N GLY A 164 -22.76 -3.71 15.84
CA GLY A 164 -22.38 -2.82 14.74
C GLY A 164 -23.20 -3.02 13.46
N LEU A 165 -23.98 -4.10 13.37
CA LEU A 165 -24.63 -4.52 12.13
C LEU A 165 -25.58 -3.46 11.53
N ALA A 166 -26.39 -2.81 12.38
CA ALA A 166 -27.33 -1.78 11.93
C ALA A 166 -26.60 -0.53 11.38
N LYS A 167 -25.51 -0.11 12.05
CA LYS A 167 -24.63 0.98 11.61
C LYS A 167 -24.03 0.64 10.25
N TYR A 168 -23.44 -0.54 10.11
CA TYR A 168 -22.85 -1.00 8.85
C TYR A 168 -23.84 -1.01 7.69
N GLU A 169 -25.05 -1.57 7.90
CA GLU A 169 -26.06 -1.62 6.85
C GLU A 169 -26.52 -0.22 6.41
N ALA A 170 -26.62 0.73 7.37
CA ALA A 170 -26.97 2.11 7.08
C ALA A 170 -25.84 2.83 6.33
N GLU A 171 -24.58 2.69 6.76
CA GLU A 171 -23.40 3.28 6.11
C GLU A 171 -23.21 2.73 4.68
N LEU A 172 -23.28 1.41 4.52
CA LEU A 172 -23.20 0.77 3.19
C LEU A 172 -24.32 1.24 2.27
N THR A 173 -25.54 1.41 2.80
CA THR A 173 -26.67 1.94 2.05
C THR A 173 -26.42 3.39 1.60
N ALA A 174 -25.88 4.23 2.46
CA ALA A 174 -25.52 5.61 2.14
C ALA A 174 -24.43 5.66 1.06
N PHE A 175 -23.39 4.83 1.19
CA PHE A 175 -22.35 4.66 0.19
C PHE A 175 -22.91 4.24 -1.18
N VAL A 176 -23.79 3.25 -1.22
CA VAL A 176 -24.42 2.78 -2.47
C VAL A 176 -25.21 3.91 -3.13
N LYS A 177 -26.04 4.63 -2.37
CA LYS A 177 -26.81 5.77 -2.90
C LYS A 177 -25.92 6.86 -3.46
N HIS A 178 -24.87 7.21 -2.71
CA HIS A 178 -23.90 8.22 -3.14
C HIS A 178 -23.21 7.80 -4.44
N THR A 179 -22.63 6.61 -4.50
CA THR A 179 -21.91 6.10 -5.67
C THR A 179 -22.78 6.04 -6.91
N LEU A 180 -24.04 5.58 -6.78
CA LEU A 180 -24.99 5.53 -7.89
C LEU A 180 -25.52 6.91 -8.30
N SER A 181 -25.32 7.95 -7.51
CA SER A 181 -25.67 9.32 -7.88
C SER A 181 -24.62 10.02 -8.73
N LYS A 182 -23.42 9.44 -8.87
CA LYS A 182 -22.27 10.05 -9.53
C LYS A 182 -22.02 9.46 -10.91
N ALA A 183 -21.62 10.29 -11.86
CA ALA A 183 -21.17 9.89 -13.19
C ALA A 183 -19.65 9.98 -13.28
N TYR A 184 -18.93 8.98 -12.76
CA TYR A 184 -17.46 9.00 -12.76
C TYR A 184 -16.89 9.02 -14.20
N ASN A 185 -17.52 8.33 -15.15
CA ASN A 185 -17.16 8.41 -16.56
C ASN A 185 -17.68 9.67 -17.29
N GLY A 186 -18.31 10.59 -16.56
CA GLY A 186 -18.85 11.86 -17.07
C GLY A 186 -20.29 11.78 -17.59
N THR A 187 -20.90 10.61 -17.71
CA THR A 187 -22.25 10.43 -18.32
C THR A 187 -23.24 9.67 -17.46
N GLN A 188 -22.88 8.51 -16.94
CA GLN A 188 -23.80 7.60 -16.24
C GLN A 188 -23.23 7.09 -14.92
N ALA A 189 -24.11 6.63 -14.03
CA ALA A 189 -23.71 5.96 -12.81
C ALA A 189 -22.89 4.69 -13.13
N PRO A 190 -21.88 4.37 -12.28
CA PRO A 190 -21.11 3.16 -12.50
C PRO A 190 -21.95 1.89 -12.28
N ARG A 191 -21.51 0.79 -12.85
CA ARG A 191 -21.88 -0.52 -12.37
C ARG A 191 -21.21 -0.74 -11.02
N LEU A 192 -22.01 -0.90 -9.96
CA LEU A 192 -21.50 -1.13 -8.61
C LEU A 192 -21.67 -2.61 -8.25
N VAL A 193 -20.58 -3.24 -7.83
CA VAL A 193 -20.55 -4.65 -7.43
C VAL A 193 -20.12 -4.73 -5.97
N LEU A 194 -20.94 -5.35 -5.12
CA LEU A 194 -20.57 -5.59 -3.73
C LEU A 194 -19.93 -6.98 -3.60
N VAL A 195 -18.75 -7.02 -3.00
CA VAL A 195 -17.97 -8.25 -2.80
C VAL A 195 -17.82 -8.49 -1.30
N SER A 196 -18.32 -9.65 -0.83
CA SER A 196 -18.20 -10.01 0.58
C SER A 196 -16.75 -10.33 0.97
N PRO A 197 -16.40 -10.26 2.28
CA PRO A 197 -15.16 -10.86 2.76
C PRO A 197 -15.12 -12.37 2.46
N ILE A 198 -13.93 -12.98 2.58
CA ILE A 198 -13.77 -14.42 2.71
C ILE A 198 -14.15 -14.86 4.13
N ALA A 199 -14.35 -16.16 4.35
CA ALA A 199 -14.45 -16.71 5.69
C ALA A 199 -13.08 -16.68 6.38
N PHE A 200 -13.06 -16.63 7.70
CA PHE A 200 -11.85 -16.83 8.47
C PHE A 200 -11.47 -18.33 8.44
N GLU A 201 -10.23 -18.63 8.07
CA GLU A 201 -9.71 -19.99 8.02
C GLU A 201 -9.19 -20.41 9.39
N ASP A 202 -9.57 -21.59 9.85
CA ASP A 202 -9.04 -22.16 11.10
C ASP A 202 -7.63 -22.71 10.89
N LEU A 203 -6.64 -21.99 11.38
CA LEU A 203 -5.24 -22.40 11.41
C LEU A 203 -4.75 -22.66 12.84
N SER A 204 -5.65 -22.79 13.82
CA SER A 204 -5.31 -22.92 15.25
C SER A 204 -4.51 -24.18 15.57
N ALA A 205 -4.69 -25.25 14.79
CA ALA A 205 -3.95 -26.49 14.95
C ALA A 205 -2.45 -26.39 14.59
N THR A 206 -2.10 -25.49 13.65
CA THR A 206 -0.72 -25.32 13.14
C THR A 206 -0.10 -24.00 13.56
N ARG A 207 -0.90 -23.04 13.93
CA ARG A 207 -0.49 -21.68 14.32
C ARG A 207 -1.27 -21.26 15.57
N LYS A 208 -0.67 -20.43 16.41
CA LYS A 208 -1.34 -19.88 17.62
C LYS A 208 -2.31 -18.74 17.23
N LEU A 209 -3.29 -19.06 16.39
CA LEU A 209 -4.32 -18.14 15.90
C LEU A 209 -5.69 -18.52 16.45
N PRO A 210 -6.69 -17.61 16.42
CA PRO A 210 -8.09 -17.95 16.70
C PRO A 210 -8.59 -19.11 15.81
N ASP A 211 -9.55 -19.87 16.29
CA ASP A 211 -10.22 -20.93 15.53
C ASP A 211 -11.24 -20.42 14.51
N GLY A 212 -11.47 -19.12 14.48
CA GLY A 212 -12.37 -18.47 13.53
C GLY A 212 -13.87 -18.65 13.80
N VAL A 213 -14.27 -19.32 14.88
CA VAL A 213 -15.70 -19.56 15.17
C VAL A 213 -16.44 -18.25 15.38
N LYS A 214 -15.91 -17.36 16.23
CA LYS A 214 -16.48 -16.03 16.49
C LYS A 214 -16.41 -15.12 15.27
N GLU A 215 -15.25 -15.09 14.61
CA GLU A 215 -15.03 -14.30 13.41
C GLU A 215 -16.00 -14.68 12.30
N ASN A 216 -16.19 -15.97 12.05
CA ASN A 216 -17.12 -16.47 11.04
C ASN A 216 -18.59 -16.24 11.38
N ALA A 217 -18.97 -16.23 12.66
CA ALA A 217 -20.31 -15.85 13.07
C ALA A 217 -20.60 -14.38 12.68
N ASN A 218 -19.67 -13.48 12.99
CA ASN A 218 -19.80 -12.07 12.63
C ASN A 218 -19.77 -11.87 11.11
N LEU A 219 -18.77 -12.42 10.41
CA LEU A 219 -18.64 -12.31 8.95
C LEU A 219 -19.90 -12.80 8.21
N ALA A 220 -20.57 -13.84 8.74
CA ALA A 220 -21.83 -14.31 8.16
C ALA A 220 -22.96 -13.26 8.31
N LEU A 221 -23.05 -12.55 9.43
CA LEU A 221 -24.03 -11.48 9.66
C LEU A 221 -23.80 -10.32 8.68
N TYR A 222 -22.55 -9.84 8.55
CA TYR A 222 -22.18 -8.74 7.67
C TYR A 222 -22.32 -9.11 6.20
N THR A 223 -21.98 -10.33 5.81
CA THR A 223 -22.24 -10.85 4.47
C THR A 223 -23.73 -10.87 4.13
N LYS A 224 -24.58 -11.25 5.09
CA LYS A 224 -26.05 -11.20 4.91
C LYS A 224 -26.55 -9.75 4.75
N ALA A 225 -26.06 -8.83 5.55
CA ALA A 225 -26.41 -7.40 5.46
C ALA A 225 -26.04 -6.84 4.09
N MET A 226 -24.80 -7.06 3.64
CA MET A 226 -24.35 -6.65 2.32
C MET A 226 -25.24 -7.22 1.21
N ARG A 227 -25.61 -8.50 1.30
CA ARG A 227 -26.52 -9.13 0.34
C ARG A 227 -27.91 -8.49 0.33
N ARG A 228 -28.44 -8.06 1.51
CA ARG A 228 -29.74 -7.35 1.58
C ARG A 228 -29.65 -6.02 0.84
N VAL A 229 -28.60 -5.23 1.11
CA VAL A 229 -28.35 -3.94 0.44
C VAL A 229 -28.21 -4.15 -1.08
N ALA A 230 -27.40 -5.13 -1.52
CA ALA A 230 -27.25 -5.43 -2.94
C ALA A 230 -28.60 -5.77 -3.60
N LYS A 231 -29.42 -6.59 -2.95
CA LYS A 231 -30.77 -6.94 -3.44
C LYS A 231 -31.68 -5.73 -3.51
N GLN A 232 -31.65 -4.86 -2.51
CA GLN A 232 -32.49 -3.65 -2.45
C GLN A 232 -32.23 -2.70 -3.62
N TYR A 233 -30.96 -2.59 -4.04
CA TYR A 233 -30.54 -1.68 -5.12
C TYR A 233 -30.32 -2.40 -6.47
N GLY A 234 -30.63 -3.69 -6.56
CA GLY A 234 -30.48 -4.48 -7.80
C GLY A 234 -29.04 -4.67 -8.22
N LEU A 235 -28.06 -4.60 -7.29
CA LEU A 235 -26.63 -4.70 -7.56
C LEU A 235 -26.17 -6.15 -7.73
N THR A 236 -25.10 -6.34 -8.48
CA THR A 236 -24.36 -7.61 -8.48
C THR A 236 -23.74 -7.83 -7.10
N PHE A 237 -23.90 -9.03 -6.54
CA PHE A 237 -23.31 -9.44 -5.28
C PHE A 237 -22.45 -10.69 -5.46
N ILE A 238 -21.15 -10.60 -5.12
CA ILE A 238 -20.21 -11.71 -5.18
C ILE A 238 -19.94 -12.21 -3.77
N ASN A 239 -20.38 -13.44 -3.47
CA ASN A 239 -20.27 -14.04 -2.16
C ASN A 239 -18.99 -14.87 -2.04
N LEU A 240 -17.89 -14.24 -1.63
CA LEU A 240 -16.61 -14.92 -1.38
C LEU A 240 -16.64 -15.70 -0.06
N PHE A 241 -17.37 -15.21 0.97
CA PHE A 241 -17.49 -15.87 2.26
C PHE A 241 -17.99 -17.32 2.11
N HIS A 242 -19.05 -17.53 1.36
CA HIS A 242 -19.59 -18.87 1.18
C HIS A 242 -18.64 -19.76 0.36
N ARG A 243 -18.00 -19.18 -0.66
CA ARG A 243 -17.08 -19.94 -1.54
C ARG A 243 -15.83 -20.39 -0.81
N SER A 244 -15.20 -19.52 -0.03
CA SER A 244 -13.99 -19.84 0.72
C SER A 244 -14.29 -20.86 1.83
N ARG A 245 -15.34 -20.64 2.62
CA ARG A 245 -15.75 -21.56 3.67
C ARG A 245 -16.02 -22.99 3.18
N ALA A 246 -16.64 -23.13 1.99
CA ALA A 246 -16.91 -24.44 1.40
C ALA A 246 -15.65 -25.10 0.82
N LEU A 247 -14.53 -24.39 0.76
CA LEU A 247 -13.29 -24.85 0.17
C LEU A 247 -12.25 -25.30 1.22
N TYR A 248 -12.18 -24.65 2.38
CA TYR A 248 -11.07 -24.82 3.36
C TYR A 248 -10.82 -26.28 3.73
N ASP A 249 -11.84 -27.05 4.05
CA ASP A 249 -11.73 -28.47 4.40
C ASP A 249 -11.25 -29.39 3.26
N LYS A 250 -11.05 -28.85 2.07
CA LYS A 250 -10.69 -29.59 0.86
C LYS A 250 -9.31 -29.24 0.32
N LEU A 251 -8.58 -28.39 1.02
CA LEU A 251 -7.27 -27.94 0.63
C LEU A 251 -6.19 -28.67 1.44
N ASP A 252 -5.15 -29.07 0.77
CA ASP A 252 -3.95 -29.63 1.43
C ASP A 252 -3.08 -28.53 2.01
N GLU A 253 -3.09 -27.32 1.39
CA GLU A 253 -2.34 -26.16 1.83
C GLU A 253 -3.27 -25.02 2.30
N PRO A 254 -2.86 -24.23 3.28
CA PRO A 254 -3.65 -23.11 3.77
C PRO A 254 -4.02 -22.11 2.65
N PHE A 255 -5.25 -21.65 2.69
CA PHE A 255 -5.74 -20.60 1.81
C PHE A 255 -5.27 -19.21 2.23
N THR A 256 -5.05 -19.05 3.53
CA THR A 256 -4.61 -17.78 4.14
C THR A 256 -3.32 -17.97 4.93
N ILE A 257 -2.60 -16.87 5.15
CA ILE A 257 -1.39 -16.86 5.98
C ILE A 257 -1.70 -16.74 7.48
N ASN A 258 -2.85 -16.17 7.85
CA ASN A 258 -3.20 -15.83 9.24
C ASN A 258 -4.70 -15.92 9.54
N GLY A 259 -5.45 -16.67 8.75
CA GLY A 259 -6.90 -16.85 8.88
C GLY A 259 -7.72 -15.90 8.00
N PHE A 260 -7.22 -14.74 7.60
CA PHE A 260 -7.97 -13.76 6.80
C PHE A 260 -7.22 -13.18 5.59
N ALA A 261 -5.90 -13.16 5.59
CA ALA A 261 -5.11 -12.66 4.47
C ALA A 261 -4.77 -13.79 3.50
N PRO A 262 -5.31 -13.79 2.27
CA PRO A 262 -5.08 -14.88 1.32
C PRO A 262 -3.63 -14.99 0.89
N THR A 263 -3.19 -16.21 0.61
CA THR A 263 -1.92 -16.49 -0.08
C THR A 263 -2.02 -16.11 -1.56
N GLU A 264 -0.88 -16.00 -2.26
CA GLU A 264 -0.86 -15.76 -3.71
C GLU A 264 -1.63 -16.85 -4.48
N ALA A 265 -1.49 -18.12 -4.09
CA ALA A 265 -2.25 -19.22 -4.68
C ALA A 265 -3.76 -19.10 -4.46
N ALA A 266 -4.17 -18.54 -3.32
CA ALA A 266 -5.57 -18.27 -3.03
C ALA A 266 -6.13 -17.16 -3.93
N TYR A 267 -5.35 -16.13 -4.26
CA TYR A 267 -5.79 -15.08 -5.18
C TYR A 267 -6.07 -15.60 -6.59
N GLN A 268 -5.41 -16.64 -7.06
CA GLN A 268 -5.80 -17.29 -8.34
C GLN A 268 -7.23 -17.82 -8.31
N LYS A 269 -7.68 -18.37 -7.16
CA LYS A 269 -9.06 -18.85 -7.00
C LYS A 269 -10.03 -17.68 -6.84
N ILE A 270 -9.66 -16.66 -6.05
CA ILE A 270 -10.47 -15.45 -5.86
C ILE A 270 -10.67 -14.74 -7.19
N ALA A 271 -9.64 -14.57 -8.00
CA ALA A 271 -9.71 -13.96 -9.32
C ALA A 271 -10.73 -14.65 -10.24
N ARG A 272 -10.70 -15.99 -10.28
CA ARG A 272 -11.68 -16.78 -11.04
C ARG A 272 -13.12 -16.61 -10.50
N TRP A 273 -13.29 -16.51 -9.19
CA TRP A 273 -14.59 -16.28 -8.58
C TRP A 273 -15.13 -14.88 -8.87
N LEU A 274 -14.26 -13.87 -8.87
CA LEU A 274 -14.60 -12.51 -9.22
C LEU A 274 -14.97 -12.39 -10.69
N ALA A 275 -14.14 -12.90 -11.61
CA ALA A 275 -14.44 -12.90 -13.03
C ALA A 275 -15.76 -13.60 -13.36
N ALA A 276 -16.02 -14.77 -12.75
CA ALA A 276 -17.27 -15.49 -12.92
C ALA A 276 -18.49 -14.76 -12.31
N GLY A 277 -18.29 -14.01 -11.23
CA GLY A 277 -19.32 -13.18 -10.61
C GLY A 277 -19.66 -11.94 -11.41
N LEU A 278 -18.66 -11.35 -12.07
CA LEU A 278 -18.78 -10.15 -12.89
C LEU A 278 -19.42 -10.45 -14.26
N TYR A 279 -18.92 -11.47 -14.94
CA TYR A 279 -19.19 -11.68 -16.37
C TYR A 279 -19.72 -13.08 -16.70
N GLY A 280 -19.98 -13.91 -15.67
CA GLY A 280 -20.39 -15.30 -15.89
C GLY A 280 -19.19 -16.25 -16.11
N LYS A 281 -19.50 -17.52 -16.39
CA LYS A 281 -18.50 -18.56 -16.60
C LYS A 281 -17.97 -18.54 -18.04
N ILE A 282 -17.12 -17.58 -18.34
CA ILE A 282 -16.42 -17.46 -19.62
C ILE A 282 -15.03 -18.09 -19.47
N LYS A 283 -14.60 -18.90 -20.41
CA LYS A 283 -13.25 -19.48 -20.47
C LYS A 283 -12.26 -18.42 -20.96
N TRP A 284 -10.98 -18.63 -20.68
CA TRP A 284 -9.90 -17.89 -21.31
C TRP A 284 -10.00 -18.00 -22.82
N GLN A 285 -9.90 -16.88 -23.50
CA GLN A 285 -9.90 -16.76 -24.96
C GLN A 285 -8.49 -16.42 -25.47
N SER A 286 -7.71 -15.73 -24.68
CA SER A 286 -6.30 -15.48 -24.94
C SER A 286 -5.49 -16.78 -24.89
N LYS A 287 -4.44 -16.86 -25.73
CA LYS A 287 -3.42 -17.91 -25.71
C LYS A 287 -2.13 -17.43 -25.01
N ALA A 288 -2.13 -16.24 -24.45
CA ALA A 288 -0.98 -15.70 -23.73
C ALA A 288 -0.61 -16.58 -22.54
N ASP A 289 0.67 -16.60 -22.21
CA ASP A 289 1.16 -17.24 -21.00
C ASP A 289 0.65 -16.47 -19.77
N PRO A 290 -0.08 -17.12 -18.84
CA PRO A 290 -0.59 -16.47 -17.64
C PRO A 290 0.49 -15.87 -16.74
N ASP A 291 1.68 -16.47 -16.68
CA ASP A 291 2.78 -15.96 -15.85
C ASP A 291 3.41 -14.72 -16.50
N LEU A 292 3.54 -14.68 -17.83
CA LEU A 292 3.93 -13.48 -18.55
C LEU A 292 2.92 -12.35 -18.33
N MET A 293 1.63 -12.65 -18.42
CA MET A 293 0.55 -11.68 -18.15
C MET A 293 0.65 -11.11 -16.74
N GLN A 294 0.84 -11.97 -15.73
CA GLN A 294 1.00 -11.54 -14.35
C GLN A 294 2.22 -10.63 -14.17
N GLN A 295 3.35 -10.97 -14.79
CA GLN A 295 4.56 -10.13 -14.70
C GLN A 295 4.34 -8.74 -15.29
N ALA A 296 3.66 -8.64 -16.43
CA ALA A 296 3.31 -7.35 -17.03
C ALA A 296 2.39 -6.53 -16.11
N VAL A 297 1.38 -7.17 -15.52
CA VAL A 297 0.48 -6.53 -14.56
C VAL A 297 1.21 -6.10 -13.30
N LYS A 298 2.12 -6.91 -12.75
CA LYS A 298 2.96 -6.50 -11.58
C LYS A 298 3.75 -5.22 -11.86
N GLN A 299 4.30 -5.08 -13.05
CA GLN A 299 5.01 -3.85 -13.44
C GLN A 299 4.07 -2.64 -13.49
N LYS A 300 2.87 -2.80 -14.02
CA LYS A 300 1.84 -1.75 -14.04
C LYS A 300 1.36 -1.42 -12.63
N ASP A 301 1.12 -2.42 -11.78
CA ASP A 301 0.67 -2.24 -10.40
C ASP A 301 1.71 -1.51 -9.55
N TRP A 302 3.00 -1.74 -9.78
CA TRP A 302 4.08 -0.97 -9.17
C TRP A 302 3.97 0.52 -9.52
N MET A 303 3.80 0.86 -10.80
CA MET A 303 3.62 2.25 -11.24
C MET A 303 2.37 2.87 -10.60
N TRP A 304 1.25 2.15 -10.62
CA TRP A 304 0.00 2.60 -10.03
C TRP A 304 0.11 2.80 -8.51
N ASN A 305 0.77 1.89 -7.81
CA ASN A 305 0.99 2.01 -6.37
C ASN A 305 1.81 3.25 -6.02
N ASN A 306 2.81 3.60 -6.84
CA ASN A 306 3.61 4.81 -6.67
C ASN A 306 2.90 6.11 -7.11
N ASP A 307 1.72 6.06 -7.73
CA ASP A 307 0.84 7.22 -7.92
C ASP A 307 -0.21 7.32 -6.79
N TYR A 308 -0.89 6.23 -6.46
CA TYR A 308 -2.03 6.23 -5.53
C TYR A 308 -1.64 6.01 -4.06
N ASN A 309 -0.75 5.06 -3.78
CA ASN A 309 -0.29 4.68 -2.43
C ASN A 309 1.12 5.20 -2.12
N LEU A 310 1.54 6.27 -2.75
CA LEU A 310 2.89 6.81 -2.62
C LEU A 310 3.34 6.89 -1.14
N VAL A 311 4.41 6.17 -0.80
CA VAL A 311 4.94 6.08 0.58
C VAL A 311 5.32 7.44 1.16
N ASN A 312 5.74 8.38 0.33
CA ASN A 312 6.12 9.74 0.73
C ASN A 312 4.98 10.77 0.55
N GLY A 313 3.72 10.34 0.72
CA GLY A 313 2.53 11.18 0.50
C GLY A 313 2.53 12.51 1.26
N VAL A 314 3.16 12.58 2.45
CA VAL A 314 3.27 13.82 3.24
C VAL A 314 4.09 14.89 2.51
N HIS A 315 5.08 14.51 1.72
CA HIS A 315 5.87 15.42 0.90
C HIS A 315 5.19 15.69 -0.44
N THR A 316 4.57 14.68 -1.03
CA THR A 316 3.98 14.78 -2.38
C THR A 316 2.65 15.53 -2.40
N HIS A 317 1.81 15.35 -1.37
CA HIS A 317 0.45 15.89 -1.30
C HIS A 317 0.13 16.59 0.02
N GLY A 318 1.05 16.57 0.99
CA GLY A 318 0.75 16.96 2.36
C GLY A 318 1.52 18.19 2.85
N ARG A 319 1.59 18.29 4.16
CA ARG A 319 2.17 19.45 4.86
C ARG A 319 3.64 19.76 4.55
N ARG A 320 4.38 18.80 4.00
CA ARG A 320 5.79 18.94 3.61
C ARG A 320 5.99 19.13 2.10
N TYR A 321 4.93 19.40 1.35
CA TYR A 321 5.01 19.65 -0.08
C TYR A 321 5.92 20.84 -0.43
N ASN A 322 5.88 21.92 0.36
CA ASN A 322 6.76 23.06 0.17
C ASN A 322 8.07 22.89 0.99
N PRO A 323 9.21 23.41 0.49
CA PRO A 323 9.37 24.27 -0.69
C PRO A 323 9.65 23.52 -2.00
N PHE A 324 10.05 22.24 -1.97
CA PHE A 324 10.63 21.54 -3.14
C PHE A 324 9.60 20.73 -3.94
N GLY A 325 8.46 20.40 -3.32
CA GLY A 325 7.43 19.58 -3.95
C GLY A 325 6.89 20.15 -5.25
N PRO A 326 6.62 21.48 -5.37
CA PRO A 326 6.11 22.07 -6.61
C PRO A 326 7.00 21.88 -7.83
N GLN A 327 8.30 21.71 -7.64
CA GLN A 327 9.26 21.54 -8.71
C GLN A 327 9.56 20.07 -9.05
N ASN A 328 9.25 19.15 -8.14
CA ASN A 328 9.62 17.74 -8.27
C ASN A 328 8.41 16.84 -8.56
N TYR A 329 7.43 16.81 -7.64
CA TYR A 329 6.41 15.78 -7.64
C TYR A 329 5.40 15.82 -8.80
N PRO A 330 5.01 16.99 -9.38
CA PRO A 330 4.13 17.00 -10.55
C PRO A 330 4.72 16.26 -11.75
N ASP A 331 6.01 16.44 -11.99
CA ASP A 331 6.72 15.79 -13.09
C ASP A 331 6.94 14.29 -12.82
N GLU A 332 7.24 13.91 -11.58
CA GLU A 332 7.35 12.51 -11.19
C GLU A 332 6.01 11.77 -11.34
N ILE A 333 4.91 12.35 -10.87
CA ILE A 333 3.56 11.79 -11.02
C ILE A 333 3.19 11.66 -12.51
N ARG A 334 3.47 12.70 -13.31
CA ARG A 334 3.23 12.66 -14.74
C ARG A 334 3.97 11.50 -15.40
N LYS A 335 5.28 11.37 -15.14
CA LYS A 335 6.09 10.28 -15.66
C LYS A 335 5.57 8.92 -15.24
N THR A 336 5.24 8.75 -13.94
CA THR A 336 4.68 7.50 -13.41
C THR A 336 3.39 7.09 -14.13
N ARG A 337 2.50 8.05 -14.42
CA ARG A 337 1.24 7.80 -15.15
C ARG A 337 1.48 7.45 -16.62
N GLU A 338 2.45 8.09 -17.27
CA GLU A 338 2.86 7.74 -18.63
C GLU A 338 3.45 6.33 -18.68
N MET A 339 4.31 5.96 -17.71
CA MET A 339 4.86 4.61 -17.57
C MET A 339 3.75 3.56 -17.31
N ALA A 340 2.76 3.88 -16.46
CA ALA A 340 1.62 2.99 -16.22
C ALA A 340 0.80 2.76 -17.50
N LYS A 341 0.58 3.81 -18.29
CA LYS A 341 -0.15 3.73 -19.57
C LYS A 341 0.54 2.82 -20.58
N LEU A 342 1.86 2.92 -20.73
CA LEU A 342 2.63 2.04 -21.62
C LEU A 342 2.51 0.57 -21.20
N ARG A 343 2.36 0.31 -19.89
CA ARG A 343 2.16 -1.04 -19.38
C ARG A 343 0.72 -1.54 -19.58
N ASP A 344 -0.29 -0.66 -19.54
CA ASP A 344 -1.64 -1.02 -19.97
C ASP A 344 -1.64 -1.48 -21.45
N GLU A 345 -0.96 -0.72 -22.32
CA GLU A 345 -0.82 -1.05 -23.75
C GLU A 345 -0.10 -2.40 -23.94
N LEU A 346 1.01 -2.62 -23.23
CA LEU A 346 1.71 -3.90 -23.26
C LEU A 346 0.82 -5.08 -22.80
N ILE A 347 0.03 -4.90 -21.75
CA ILE A 347 -0.89 -5.92 -21.23
C ILE A 347 -1.92 -6.29 -22.31
N HIS A 348 -2.44 -5.31 -23.06
CA HIS A 348 -3.35 -5.56 -24.17
C HIS A 348 -2.66 -6.33 -25.31
N ASP A 349 -1.45 -5.92 -25.72
CA ASP A 349 -0.67 -6.61 -26.75
C ASP A 349 -0.36 -8.07 -26.36
N ILE A 350 -0.01 -8.31 -25.09
CA ILE A 350 0.19 -9.67 -24.58
C ILE A 350 -1.11 -10.47 -24.62
N ALA A 351 -2.24 -9.88 -24.19
CA ALA A 351 -3.53 -10.55 -24.18
C ALA A 351 -3.95 -10.98 -25.59
N GLN A 352 -3.70 -10.17 -26.59
CA GLN A 352 -3.97 -10.44 -28.01
C GLN A 352 -2.94 -11.39 -28.66
N GLY A 353 -1.81 -11.64 -27.97
CA GLY A 353 -0.72 -12.50 -28.47
C GLY A 353 0.25 -11.78 -29.40
N GLU A 354 0.25 -10.47 -29.41
CA GLU A 354 1.16 -9.63 -30.21
C GLU A 354 2.55 -9.47 -29.56
N LYS A 355 2.62 -9.64 -28.24
CA LYS A 355 3.85 -9.59 -27.45
C LYS A 355 4.06 -10.84 -26.63
N THR A 356 5.32 -11.25 -26.51
CA THR A 356 5.76 -12.43 -25.75
C THR A 356 6.78 -12.10 -24.66
N THR A 357 6.99 -10.81 -24.38
CA THR A 357 7.87 -10.30 -23.32
C THR A 357 7.17 -9.18 -22.57
N TRP A 358 7.58 -8.95 -21.30
CA TRP A 358 7.00 -7.90 -20.45
C TRP A 358 7.85 -6.60 -20.44
N SER A 359 8.92 -6.51 -21.23
CA SER A 359 9.76 -5.31 -21.25
C SER A 359 9.08 -4.12 -21.92
N VAL A 360 9.23 -2.94 -21.32
CA VAL A 360 8.69 -1.67 -21.80
C VAL A 360 9.84 -0.69 -21.99
N ASP A 361 9.81 0.05 -23.08
CA ASP A 361 10.72 1.20 -23.30
C ASP A 361 10.09 2.48 -22.74
N ASP A 362 10.58 2.92 -21.59
CA ASP A 362 10.15 4.15 -20.92
C ASP A 362 10.90 5.41 -21.43
N SER A 363 11.78 5.30 -22.44
CA SER A 363 12.64 6.41 -22.92
C SER A 363 11.87 7.62 -23.43
N GLN A 364 10.65 7.41 -23.92
CA GLN A 364 9.79 8.47 -24.46
C GLN A 364 8.87 9.09 -23.39
N THR A 365 8.91 8.62 -22.16
CA THR A 365 8.14 9.22 -21.07
C THR A 365 8.79 10.52 -20.60
N HIS A 366 8.03 11.33 -19.85
CA HIS A 366 8.48 12.63 -19.38
C HIS A 366 9.87 12.59 -18.74
N THR A 367 10.76 13.51 -19.16
CA THR A 367 12.13 13.60 -18.63
C THR A 367 12.11 14.38 -17.32
N LEU A 368 12.67 13.79 -16.27
CA LEU A 368 12.77 14.44 -14.97
C LEU A 368 13.98 15.36 -14.89
N SER A 369 13.76 16.57 -14.37
CA SER A 369 14.83 17.51 -14.06
C SER A 369 15.61 17.08 -12.83
N ALA A 370 16.79 17.67 -12.62
CA ALA A 370 17.53 17.51 -11.37
C ALA A 370 16.68 18.01 -10.19
N VAL A 371 16.67 17.21 -9.11
CA VAL A 371 15.90 17.55 -7.91
C VAL A 371 16.56 18.71 -7.17
N PRO A 372 15.88 19.86 -6.96
CA PRO A 372 16.39 20.92 -6.12
C PRO A 372 16.34 20.47 -4.65
N THR A 373 17.45 20.63 -3.96
CA THR A 373 17.60 20.30 -2.54
C THR A 373 18.29 21.43 -1.79
N ASN A 374 18.36 21.34 -0.47
CA ASN A 374 19.11 22.29 0.37
C ASN A 374 20.60 22.40 -0.02
N PHE A 375 21.15 21.36 -0.65
CA PHE A 375 22.57 21.31 -1.05
C PHE A 375 22.83 21.99 -2.40
N ASN A 376 21.86 22.00 -3.30
CA ASN A 376 22.03 22.51 -4.65
C ASN A 376 21.26 23.80 -4.96
N ILE A 377 20.60 24.39 -3.96
CA ILE A 377 19.98 25.71 -4.04
C ILE A 377 20.83 26.73 -3.30
N ASN A 378 21.30 27.72 -4.04
CA ASN A 378 22.07 28.84 -3.50
C ASN A 378 21.13 30.01 -3.17
N ASP A 379 20.34 29.88 -2.12
CA ASP A 379 19.46 30.96 -1.62
C ASP A 379 19.80 31.37 -0.19
N SER A 380 19.30 32.53 0.25
CA SER A 380 19.54 33.06 1.60
C SER A 380 18.96 32.17 2.71
N ARG A 381 18.11 31.20 2.39
CA ARG A 381 17.53 30.21 3.30
C ARG A 381 18.33 28.91 3.28
N GLY A 382 19.22 28.73 2.29
CA GLY A 382 19.98 27.51 2.04
C GLY A 382 20.92 27.09 3.17
N LYS A 383 21.18 27.98 4.13
CA LYS A 383 21.93 27.66 5.34
C LYS A 383 21.07 27.31 6.54
N MET A 384 19.76 27.47 6.46
CA MET A 384 18.86 27.10 7.57
C MET A 384 18.48 25.62 7.49
N GLY A 385 19.27 24.80 8.19
CA GLY A 385 19.01 23.37 8.35
C GLY A 385 19.66 22.46 7.32
N SER A 386 20.48 22.98 6.39
CA SER A 386 21.38 22.15 5.59
C SER A 386 22.75 22.08 6.25
N THR A 387 23.26 20.88 6.42
CA THR A 387 24.66 20.62 6.73
C THR A 387 25.39 20.26 5.44
N GLU A 388 26.64 20.69 5.30
CA GLU A 388 27.51 20.12 4.29
C GLU A 388 27.67 18.63 4.58
N TYR A 389 27.75 17.82 3.54
CA TYR A 389 28.05 16.39 3.70
C TYR A 389 29.44 16.27 4.34
N GLN A 390 29.51 15.53 5.43
CA GLN A 390 30.74 15.18 6.12
C GLN A 390 30.90 13.66 6.03
N ASP A 391 32.08 13.19 5.68
CA ASP A 391 32.37 11.76 5.84
C ASP A 391 32.47 11.39 7.33
N GLY A 392 32.54 10.10 7.65
CA GLY A 392 32.53 9.65 9.04
C GLY A 392 33.71 10.21 9.86
N GLU A 393 34.89 10.39 9.26
CA GLU A 393 36.08 10.93 9.93
C GLU A 393 35.95 12.44 10.19
N GLU A 394 35.27 13.17 9.33
CA GLU A 394 34.98 14.58 9.53
C GLU A 394 33.91 14.79 10.58
N ALA A 395 32.84 13.99 10.52
CA ALA A 395 31.73 14.08 11.46
C ALA A 395 32.15 13.83 12.91
N ILE A 396 33.07 12.91 13.16
CA ILE A 396 33.59 12.62 14.49
C ILE A 396 34.28 13.87 15.11
N LYS A 397 34.99 14.68 14.33
CA LYS A 397 35.69 15.87 14.83
C LYS A 397 34.76 16.93 15.38
N ASP A 398 33.51 16.96 14.88
CA ASP A 398 32.50 17.93 15.30
C ASP A 398 31.64 17.44 16.48
N LEU A 399 31.79 16.18 16.88
CA LEU A 399 31.03 15.61 18.00
C LEU A 399 31.60 16.11 19.34
N LYS A 400 30.71 16.60 20.20
CA LYS A 400 31.06 17.00 21.58
C LYS A 400 30.71 15.87 22.54
N MET A 401 31.72 15.20 23.04
CA MET A 401 31.55 14.08 23.96
C MET A 401 31.46 14.57 25.41
N ALA A 402 30.70 13.81 26.23
CA ALA A 402 30.73 13.98 27.68
C ALA A 402 32.07 13.51 28.24
N GLU A 403 32.43 14.04 29.43
CA GLU A 403 33.66 13.63 30.10
C GLU A 403 33.68 12.11 30.36
N GLY A 404 34.80 11.47 30.03
CA GLY A 404 34.99 10.02 30.17
C GLY A 404 34.46 9.18 28.99
N PHE A 405 33.94 9.81 27.94
CA PHE A 405 33.54 9.11 26.70
C PHE A 405 34.42 9.55 25.52
N GLN A 406 34.69 8.63 24.66
CA GLN A 406 35.28 8.87 23.34
C GLN A 406 34.39 8.26 22.26
N VAL A 407 34.50 8.75 21.03
CA VAL A 407 33.78 8.23 19.85
C VAL A 407 34.81 7.75 18.85
N GLU A 408 34.50 6.60 18.24
CA GLU A 408 35.31 6.00 17.19
C GLU A 408 34.43 5.66 16.02
N LEU A 409 34.94 5.71 14.78
CA LEU A 409 34.23 5.35 13.58
C LEU A 409 34.32 3.83 13.41
N PHE A 410 33.19 3.15 13.51
CA PHE A 410 33.12 1.70 13.27
C PHE A 410 33.00 1.36 11.78
N ALA A 411 32.14 2.07 11.06
CA ALA A 411 31.90 1.88 9.62
C ALA A 411 31.29 3.14 9.00
N SER A 412 31.51 3.35 7.72
CA SER A 412 30.87 4.40 6.94
C SER A 412 30.56 3.95 5.52
N GLU A 413 29.73 4.69 4.81
CA GLU A 413 29.41 4.43 3.40
C GLU A 413 30.61 4.62 2.45
N LYS A 414 31.71 5.16 2.93
CA LYS A 414 32.95 5.30 2.17
C LYS A 414 33.66 3.96 2.01
N GLU A 415 33.73 3.17 3.09
CA GLU A 415 34.25 1.81 3.10
C GLU A 415 33.20 0.81 2.61
N PHE A 416 31.92 1.01 3.00
CA PHE A 416 30.81 0.13 2.70
C PHE A 416 29.70 0.88 1.93
N PRO A 417 29.80 1.00 0.59
CA PRO A 417 28.84 1.78 -0.22
C PRO A 417 27.39 1.36 -0.12
N ASP A 418 27.12 0.12 0.32
CA ASP A 418 25.75 -0.37 0.58
C ASP A 418 25.13 0.26 1.84
N MET A 419 25.93 0.82 2.76
CA MET A 419 25.47 1.40 4.02
C MET A 419 24.83 2.79 3.83
N ARG A 420 23.91 2.90 2.86
CA ARG A 420 23.17 4.13 2.57
C ARG A 420 21.87 4.17 3.33
N ASN A 421 21.58 5.33 3.93
CA ASN A 421 20.36 5.56 4.70
C ASN A 421 20.09 4.43 5.71
N PRO A 422 21.01 4.18 6.67
CA PRO A 422 20.81 3.20 7.72
C PRO A 422 19.62 3.63 8.60
N VAL A 423 18.69 2.72 8.86
CA VAL A 423 17.43 3.02 9.58
C VAL A 423 17.32 2.32 10.91
N GLN A 424 17.97 1.16 11.04
CA GLN A 424 18.09 0.44 12.31
C GLN A 424 19.38 -0.34 12.33
N MET A 425 19.94 -0.52 13.54
CA MET A 425 21.09 -1.38 13.77
C MET A 425 20.92 -2.17 15.08
N SER A 426 21.53 -3.34 15.14
CA SER A 426 21.58 -4.22 16.30
C SER A 426 22.84 -5.06 16.27
N PHE A 427 23.32 -5.48 17.45
CA PHE A 427 24.43 -6.44 17.52
C PHE A 427 23.89 -7.85 17.73
N ASP A 428 24.48 -8.82 17.06
CA ASP A 428 24.21 -10.23 17.34
C ASP A 428 25.06 -10.75 18.53
N ASN A 429 24.85 -12.01 18.89
CA ASN A 429 25.60 -12.66 19.99
C ASN A 429 27.06 -12.97 19.65
N LYS A 430 27.49 -12.76 18.40
CA LYS A 430 28.88 -12.85 17.96
C LYS A 430 29.59 -11.47 18.00
N GLY A 431 28.85 -10.41 18.34
CA GLY A 431 29.36 -9.02 18.37
C GLY A 431 29.42 -8.35 16.99
N ARG A 432 28.76 -8.89 15.98
CA ARG A 432 28.69 -8.31 14.64
C ARG A 432 27.55 -7.29 14.56
N LEU A 433 27.76 -6.21 13.84
CA LEU A 433 26.76 -5.16 13.65
C LEU A 433 25.85 -5.48 12.45
N TRP A 434 24.58 -5.63 12.72
CA TRP A 434 23.54 -5.77 11.69
C TRP A 434 22.90 -4.41 11.42
N VAL A 435 22.72 -4.08 10.14
CA VAL A 435 22.19 -2.78 9.72
C VAL A 435 21.14 -2.97 8.63
N ALA A 436 19.94 -2.43 8.86
CA ALA A 436 18.95 -2.27 7.82
C ALA A 436 19.23 -0.97 7.05
N VAL A 437 19.40 -1.06 5.74
CA VAL A 437 19.75 0.05 4.86
C VAL A 437 18.68 0.25 3.78
N MET A 438 18.38 1.51 3.48
CA MET A 438 17.31 1.89 2.55
C MET A 438 17.84 2.85 1.47
N PRO A 439 18.66 2.38 0.51
CA PRO A 439 19.12 3.21 -0.60
C PRO A 439 18.00 3.83 -1.43
N ALA A 440 16.81 3.21 -1.44
CA ALA A 440 15.61 3.73 -2.13
C ALA A 440 14.85 4.83 -1.36
N TYR A 441 15.26 5.19 -0.14
CA TYR A 441 14.63 6.27 0.63
C TYR A 441 14.85 7.65 -0.02
N PRO A 442 13.88 8.58 -0.04
CA PRO A 442 12.58 8.54 0.66
C PRO A 442 11.45 7.83 -0.11
N HIS A 443 11.61 7.57 -1.37
CA HIS A 443 10.68 6.83 -2.24
C HIS A 443 11.37 6.47 -3.55
N TRP A 444 10.85 5.48 -4.23
CA TRP A 444 11.26 5.16 -5.60
C TRP A 444 10.96 6.32 -6.55
N ARG A 445 11.93 6.77 -7.33
CA ARG A 445 11.77 7.81 -8.34
C ARG A 445 11.49 7.18 -9.69
N PRO A 446 10.46 7.65 -10.45
CA PRO A 446 10.12 7.05 -11.73
C PRO A 446 11.28 7.06 -12.72
N GLY A 447 11.65 5.88 -13.21
CA GLY A 447 12.79 5.65 -14.08
C GLY A 447 14.06 5.17 -13.39
N ASP A 448 14.09 5.14 -12.05
CA ASP A 448 15.15 4.48 -11.30
C ASP A 448 14.98 2.95 -11.37
N SER A 449 16.06 2.21 -11.06
CA SER A 449 15.97 0.77 -10.84
C SER A 449 15.00 0.46 -9.69
N MET A 450 14.44 -0.75 -9.71
CA MET A 450 13.59 -1.22 -8.62
C MET A 450 14.35 -1.14 -7.28
N PRO A 451 13.66 -0.86 -6.16
CA PRO A 451 14.29 -0.83 -4.85
C PRO A 451 15.06 -2.12 -4.55
N ASN A 452 16.24 -1.95 -4.01
CA ASN A 452 17.09 -3.04 -3.52
C ASN A 452 17.63 -2.68 -2.14
N ASP A 453 16.70 -2.45 -1.23
CA ASP A 453 17.02 -2.23 0.18
C ASP A 453 17.52 -3.55 0.79
N LYS A 454 18.35 -3.46 1.84
CA LYS A 454 19.10 -4.61 2.31
C LYS A 454 19.14 -4.71 3.83
N LEU A 455 19.44 -5.91 4.30
CA LEU A 455 19.95 -6.16 5.64
C LEU A 455 21.38 -6.64 5.51
N ILE A 456 22.34 -5.90 6.06
CA ILE A 456 23.76 -6.18 5.98
C ILE A 456 24.36 -6.49 7.36
N ILE A 457 25.42 -7.28 7.37
CA ILE A 457 26.23 -7.62 8.55
C ILE A 457 27.61 -7.02 8.38
N LEU A 458 28.07 -6.26 9.35
CA LEU A 458 29.41 -5.68 9.41
C LEU A 458 30.20 -6.34 10.52
N GLU A 459 31.43 -6.76 10.20
CA GLU A 459 32.34 -7.45 11.11
C GLU A 459 33.68 -6.70 11.21
N ASP A 460 34.20 -6.62 12.43
CA ASP A 460 35.57 -6.25 12.76
C ASP A 460 36.32 -7.57 13.00
N THR A 461 37.03 -8.08 11.97
CA THR A 461 37.66 -9.40 12.03
C THR A 461 39.03 -9.39 12.68
N ASP A 462 39.73 -8.24 12.66
CA ASP A 462 41.06 -8.06 13.26
C ASP A 462 41.04 -7.39 14.64
N LYS A 463 39.84 -6.94 15.10
CA LYS A 463 39.55 -6.36 16.41
C LYS A 463 40.25 -5.02 16.66
N ASP A 464 40.35 -4.22 15.61
CA ASP A 464 40.91 -2.89 15.70
C ASP A 464 39.88 -1.79 16.04
N GLY A 465 38.56 -2.17 16.14
CA GLY A 465 37.43 -1.28 16.41
C GLY A 465 36.77 -0.75 15.16
N ARG A 466 37.15 -1.22 13.97
CA ARG A 466 36.55 -0.88 12.68
C ARG A 466 36.09 -2.12 11.95
N ALA A 467 34.98 -2.00 11.26
CA ALA A 467 34.53 -3.07 10.38
C ALA A 467 35.44 -3.15 9.15
N ASP A 468 35.84 -4.38 8.81
CA ASP A 468 36.66 -4.71 7.65
C ASP A 468 35.98 -5.70 6.70
N LYS A 469 34.80 -6.24 7.10
CA LYS A 469 34.04 -7.18 6.30
C LYS A 469 32.55 -6.85 6.31
N GLN A 470 31.92 -6.90 5.12
CA GLN A 470 30.47 -6.82 4.95
C GLN A 470 29.93 -8.12 4.34
N THR A 471 28.83 -8.61 4.90
CA THR A 471 28.01 -9.65 4.31
C THR A 471 26.61 -9.11 4.06
N THR A 472 26.04 -9.30 2.87
CA THR A 472 24.63 -9.02 2.60
C THR A 472 23.82 -10.22 3.05
N PHE A 473 23.07 -10.07 4.15
CA PHE A 473 22.21 -11.12 4.68
C PHE A 473 20.96 -11.32 3.81
N ALA A 474 20.34 -10.22 3.41
CA ALA A 474 19.20 -10.23 2.49
C ALA A 474 19.19 -8.96 1.65
N ASP A 475 18.76 -9.06 0.40
CA ASP A 475 18.54 -7.96 -0.52
C ASP A 475 17.17 -8.06 -1.20
N GLY A 476 16.88 -7.17 -2.16
CA GLY A 476 15.57 -7.10 -2.80
C GLY A 476 14.46 -6.72 -1.82
N LEU A 477 14.79 -6.16 -0.68
CA LEU A 477 13.82 -5.69 0.31
C LEU A 477 13.23 -4.35 -0.13
N HIS A 478 12.07 -4.00 0.44
CA HIS A 478 11.43 -2.71 0.23
C HIS A 478 11.07 -2.09 1.58
N LEU A 479 11.72 -0.98 1.92
CA LEU A 479 11.54 -0.23 3.16
C LEU A 479 11.64 -1.09 4.43
N PRO A 480 12.77 -1.79 4.68
CA PRO A 480 13.00 -2.59 5.88
C PRO A 480 13.26 -1.69 7.10
N ILE A 481 12.21 -1.02 7.60
CA ILE A 481 12.31 0.00 8.64
C ILE A 481 12.60 -0.56 10.03
N GLY A 482 12.50 -1.88 10.22
CA GLY A 482 12.78 -2.51 11.49
C GLY A 482 13.06 -4.00 11.36
N PHE A 483 13.97 -4.52 12.20
CA PHE A 483 14.26 -5.95 12.28
C PHE A 483 14.55 -6.39 13.71
N GLU A 484 14.40 -7.70 13.96
CA GLU A 484 14.76 -8.36 15.23
C GLU A 484 15.42 -9.70 14.94
N ILE A 485 16.57 -9.94 15.56
CA ILE A 485 17.34 -11.18 15.43
C ILE A 485 16.83 -12.19 16.45
N ALA A 486 16.39 -13.36 15.98
CA ALA A 486 15.92 -14.47 16.82
C ALA A 486 16.57 -15.78 16.42
N PRO A 487 16.57 -16.81 17.31
CA PRO A 487 17.19 -18.10 17.00
C PRO A 487 16.62 -18.80 15.76
N GLU A 488 15.36 -18.55 15.44
CA GLU A 488 14.64 -19.16 14.31
C GLU A 488 14.71 -18.34 13.01
N GLY A 489 15.42 -17.22 13.01
CA GLY A 489 15.58 -16.33 11.86
C GLY A 489 15.43 -14.86 12.22
N VAL A 490 15.51 -13.98 11.22
CA VAL A 490 15.43 -12.53 11.39
C VAL A 490 14.05 -12.05 10.97
N TYR A 491 13.33 -11.42 11.90
CA TYR A 491 12.04 -10.80 11.61
C TYR A 491 12.26 -9.41 11.04
N VAL A 492 11.67 -9.12 9.89
CA VAL A 492 11.84 -7.83 9.20
C VAL A 492 10.48 -7.24 8.87
N SER A 493 10.25 -6.00 9.30
CA SER A 493 9.11 -5.20 8.86
C SER A 493 9.46 -4.55 7.53
N GLN A 494 8.97 -5.10 6.45
CA GLN A 494 9.12 -4.54 5.11
C GLN A 494 7.76 -4.41 4.42
N GLU A 495 7.58 -3.38 3.63
CA GLU A 495 6.30 -3.17 2.94
C GLU A 495 6.05 -4.25 1.88
N PRO A 496 4.83 -4.86 1.85
CA PRO A 496 3.69 -4.65 2.74
C PRO A 496 3.61 -5.65 3.90
N ASN A 497 4.65 -6.42 4.16
CA ASN A 497 4.60 -7.60 5.00
C ASN A 497 5.50 -7.48 6.24
N LEU A 498 5.17 -8.27 7.26
CA LEU A 498 6.14 -8.74 8.24
C LEU A 498 6.65 -10.09 7.75
N VAL A 499 7.96 -10.21 7.56
CA VAL A 499 8.60 -11.43 7.06
C VAL A 499 9.56 -12.01 8.10
N ARG A 500 9.78 -13.32 8.03
CA ARG A 500 10.90 -14.00 8.67
C ARG A 500 11.87 -14.45 7.61
N LEU A 501 13.10 -13.98 7.72
CA LEU A 501 14.23 -14.36 6.89
C LEU A 501 14.99 -15.49 7.60
N VAL A 502 15.19 -16.60 6.94
CA VAL A 502 15.83 -17.80 7.52
C VAL A 502 17.07 -18.13 6.72
N ASP A 503 18.18 -18.26 7.44
CA ASP A 503 19.46 -18.81 6.97
C ASP A 503 19.49 -20.27 7.42
N GLU A 504 19.32 -21.21 6.46
CA GLU A 504 19.19 -22.63 6.75
C GLU A 504 20.53 -23.35 6.82
N ASP A 505 21.53 -22.86 6.07
CA ASP A 505 22.86 -23.49 5.98
C ASP A 505 23.96 -22.74 6.76
N GLN A 506 23.59 -21.64 7.42
CA GLN A 506 24.46 -20.83 8.28
C GLN A 506 25.62 -20.15 7.55
N ASP A 507 25.38 -19.72 6.31
CA ASP A 507 26.35 -18.97 5.50
C ASP A 507 26.22 -17.43 5.68
N ASP A 508 25.39 -16.97 6.63
CA ASP A 508 25.04 -15.58 6.89
C ASP A 508 24.23 -14.93 5.75
N ARG A 509 23.44 -15.72 5.02
CA ARG A 509 22.51 -15.28 3.97
C ARG A 509 21.14 -15.90 4.16
N ALA A 510 20.12 -15.16 3.85
CA ALA A 510 18.75 -15.68 3.93
C ALA A 510 18.42 -16.58 2.72
N ASP A 511 18.20 -17.87 2.96
CA ASP A 511 17.75 -18.84 1.97
C ASP A 511 16.24 -18.77 1.73
N ARG A 512 15.49 -18.39 2.76
CA ARG A 512 14.03 -18.44 2.73
C ARG A 512 13.39 -17.20 3.34
N HIS A 513 12.36 -16.73 2.65
CA HIS A 513 11.51 -15.63 3.10
C HIS A 513 10.11 -16.16 3.44
N GLU A 514 9.70 -16.06 4.68
CA GLU A 514 8.36 -16.42 5.13
C GLU A 514 7.53 -15.19 5.42
N ILE A 515 6.39 -15.05 4.76
CA ILE A 515 5.42 -13.99 5.06
C ILE A 515 4.60 -14.42 6.28
N LEU A 516 4.61 -13.59 7.32
CA LEU A 516 3.91 -13.84 8.58
C LEU A 516 2.61 -13.02 8.70
N LEU A 517 2.63 -11.80 8.16
CA LEU A 517 1.49 -10.88 8.12
C LEU A 517 1.44 -10.14 6.79
#